data_9dee83c4bdeafb0e3181776c1a619ca5
#
_entry.id   9dee83c4bdeafb0e3181776c1a619ca5
#
_cell.length_a   1.000
_cell.length_b   1.000
_cell.length_c   1.000
_cell.angle_alpha   90.00
_cell.angle_beta   90.00
_cell.angle_gamma   90.00
#
_symmetry.space_group_name_H-M   'P 1'
#
loop_
_entity.id
_entity.type
_entity.pdbx_description
1 polymer ?
#
loop_
_entity_poly.entity_id
_entity_poly.type
_entity_poly.pdbx_seq_one_letter_code
_entity_poly.pdbx_strand_id
1 'polypeptide(L)'
;MTRKKTIALVILDGFGMSEKTEGNAIAGNAPFFDFLTKQYPFCTLSASGADVGLPRGQMGNSEVGHLNIGAGRVVFQDLPRINNSINDGSFFENTELVSACEKAKSTGSRLHIMGLVSDGGVHSHMSHIYALLELAKRKGVPQVYVHCYMDGRDTPPDSGLGFVRALKRKMKEIGIGKIATVCGRFYAMDRDNRWERIEKAYDMLVLSKGERATDAEAALEASYGKGVYDEFVLPTVITENDKPVAAIEDGDVVIFFNYRSDRPRELTRAFTEEGFNAFSLKGKARKVTWVTMTRYDEAFKNVRVAFNPLELPQTLGQVLAQNGRKQLRIAETEKYAHVTFFFNGGVEEPDEGEKRVLIDSPKVATYDLQPEMSAFVVCDRALNELEKNDYDVMI
;
A
#
# COMPACT_ATOMS: atom_id res chain seq x y z
N MET A 1 44.80 -4.71 -25.90
CA MET A 1 43.52 -4.09 -25.55
C MET A 1 43.58 -3.65 -24.08
N THR A 2 43.34 -2.40 -23.78
CA THR A 2 43.27 -1.92 -22.39
C THR A 2 42.08 -2.57 -21.71
N ARG A 3 42.34 -3.25 -20.59
CA ARG A 3 41.29 -3.92 -19.80
C ARG A 3 40.26 -2.87 -19.35
N LYS A 4 39.01 -3.06 -19.69
CA LYS A 4 37.91 -2.21 -19.27
C LYS A 4 37.81 -2.25 -17.75
N LYS A 5 37.62 -1.10 -17.07
CA LYS A 5 37.42 -1.09 -15.62
C LYS A 5 35.93 -1.29 -15.36
N THR A 6 35.52 -2.50 -15.00
CA THR A 6 34.17 -2.80 -14.56
C THR A 6 33.98 -2.35 -13.10
N ILE A 7 32.87 -1.69 -12.80
CA ILE A 7 32.44 -1.37 -11.43
C ILE A 7 31.50 -2.48 -11.00
N ALA A 8 31.77 -3.10 -9.87
CA ALA A 8 30.87 -4.09 -9.27
C ALA A 8 30.19 -3.51 -8.02
N LEU A 9 28.86 -3.54 -7.99
CA LEU A 9 28.05 -3.28 -6.81
C LEU A 9 27.64 -4.63 -6.22
N VAL A 10 28.25 -5.02 -5.10
CA VAL A 10 27.93 -6.26 -4.41
C VAL A 10 26.99 -5.94 -3.25
N ILE A 11 25.76 -6.47 -3.30
CA ILE A 11 24.74 -6.25 -2.29
C ILE A 11 24.66 -7.51 -1.41
N LEU A 12 25.05 -7.37 -0.13
CA LEU A 12 24.89 -8.40 0.88
C LEU A 12 23.55 -8.17 1.60
N ASP A 13 22.49 -8.71 1.03
CA ASP A 13 21.12 -8.49 1.53
C ASP A 13 20.94 -9.15 2.90
N GLY A 14 20.34 -8.40 3.83
CA GLY A 14 20.19 -8.81 5.22
C GLY A 14 21.46 -8.64 6.07
N PHE A 15 22.60 -8.23 5.50
CA PHE A 15 23.85 -8.02 6.22
C PHE A 15 23.82 -6.63 6.90
N GLY A 16 23.40 -6.62 8.19
CA GLY A 16 23.32 -5.41 9.00
C GLY A 16 24.48 -5.29 10.00
N MET A 17 24.67 -4.09 10.52
CA MET A 17 25.64 -3.82 11.56
C MET A 17 24.98 -3.88 12.95
N SER A 18 25.59 -4.60 13.87
CA SER A 18 25.16 -4.66 15.26
C SER A 18 26.34 -4.95 16.19
N GLU A 19 26.38 -4.29 17.32
CA GLU A 19 27.35 -4.59 18.40
C GLU A 19 26.97 -5.84 19.21
N LYS A 20 25.72 -6.31 19.08
CA LYS A 20 25.25 -7.51 19.78
C LYS A 20 25.86 -8.75 19.14
N THR A 21 26.35 -9.65 19.98
CA THR A 21 26.88 -10.96 19.56
C THR A 21 25.85 -12.07 19.68
N GLU A 22 24.93 -11.97 20.62
CA GLU A 22 23.84 -12.92 20.80
C GLU A 22 22.83 -12.83 19.66
N GLY A 23 22.54 -13.96 19.02
CA GLY A 23 21.64 -14.03 17.87
C GLY A 23 22.18 -13.38 16.60
N ASN A 24 23.48 -13.04 16.55
CA ASN A 24 24.13 -12.38 15.42
C ASN A 24 25.11 -13.32 14.73
N ALA A 25 24.67 -13.97 13.64
CA ALA A 25 25.49 -14.89 12.88
C ALA A 25 26.66 -14.21 12.14
N ILE A 26 26.65 -12.89 11.97
CA ILE A 26 27.70 -12.11 11.28
C ILE A 26 28.86 -11.84 12.24
N ALA A 27 28.58 -11.60 13.51
CA ALA A 27 29.59 -11.21 14.50
C ALA A 27 30.71 -12.24 14.60
N GLY A 28 31.94 -11.85 14.30
CA GLY A 28 33.11 -12.70 14.30
C GLY A 28 33.24 -13.70 13.14
N ASN A 29 32.25 -13.74 12.24
CA ASN A 29 32.23 -14.68 11.10
C ASN A 29 32.44 -14.00 9.73
N ALA A 30 32.72 -12.70 9.70
CA ALA A 30 32.95 -11.93 8.48
C ALA A 30 34.31 -11.21 8.49
N PRO A 31 35.47 -11.92 8.69
CA PRO A 31 36.77 -11.29 8.90
C PRO A 31 37.25 -10.48 7.69
N PHE A 32 36.87 -10.88 6.47
CA PHE A 32 37.22 -10.14 5.27
C PHE A 32 36.43 -8.82 5.16
N PHE A 33 35.16 -8.80 5.56
CA PHE A 33 34.38 -7.57 5.64
C PHE A 33 34.96 -6.61 6.68
N ASP A 34 35.38 -7.13 7.86
CA ASP A 34 36.07 -6.34 8.88
C ASP A 34 37.38 -5.75 8.38
N PHE A 35 38.11 -6.50 7.54
CA PHE A 35 39.31 -6.00 6.86
C PHE A 35 38.97 -4.88 5.90
N LEU A 36 37.94 -5.05 5.04
CA LEU A 36 37.54 -4.05 4.04
C LEU A 36 37.13 -2.73 4.71
N THR A 37 36.33 -2.77 5.77
CA THR A 37 35.90 -1.57 6.50
C THR A 37 37.02 -0.79 7.18
N LYS A 38 38.15 -1.46 7.48
CA LYS A 38 39.35 -0.83 8.04
C LYS A 38 40.31 -0.26 6.97
N GLN A 39 40.31 -0.85 5.79
CA GLN A 39 41.30 -0.51 4.74
C GLN A 39 40.76 0.47 3.70
N TYR A 40 39.44 0.52 3.52
CA TYR A 40 38.79 1.30 2.47
C TYR A 40 37.78 2.28 3.06
N PRO A 41 37.38 3.34 2.31
CA PRO A 41 36.33 4.24 2.74
C PRO A 41 35.06 3.46 3.10
N PHE A 42 34.52 3.79 4.26
CA PHE A 42 33.34 3.12 4.82
C PHE A 42 32.34 4.15 5.33
N CYS A 43 31.05 3.90 5.11
CA CYS A 43 29.96 4.66 5.69
C CYS A 43 28.77 3.75 6.03
N THR A 44 27.90 4.22 6.88
CA THR A 44 26.64 3.54 7.21
C THR A 44 25.48 4.21 6.51
N LEU A 45 24.48 3.41 6.12
CA LEU A 45 23.20 3.87 5.58
C LEU A 45 22.07 3.41 6.49
N SER A 46 21.04 4.25 6.62
CA SER A 46 19.78 3.79 7.23
C SER A 46 19.08 2.82 6.29
N ALA A 47 18.58 1.71 6.83
CA ALA A 47 17.90 0.67 6.06
C ALA A 47 16.44 0.46 6.50
N SER A 48 15.87 1.38 7.30
CA SER A 48 14.53 1.24 7.86
C SER A 48 13.81 2.57 8.00
N GLY A 49 12.51 2.51 8.20
CA GLY A 49 11.68 3.68 8.51
C GLY A 49 11.68 4.75 7.42
N ALA A 50 11.52 6.00 7.82
CA ALA A 50 11.32 7.13 6.92
C ALA A 50 12.49 7.37 5.96
N ASP A 51 13.71 7.02 6.38
CA ASP A 51 14.92 7.20 5.57
C ASP A 51 14.94 6.35 4.30
N VAL A 52 14.13 5.30 4.27
CA VAL A 52 13.97 4.42 3.09
C VAL A 52 12.55 4.46 2.52
N GLY A 53 11.73 5.44 2.91
CA GLY A 53 10.38 5.61 2.39
C GLY A 53 9.31 4.72 3.03
N LEU A 54 9.61 4.11 4.18
CA LEU A 54 8.69 3.33 4.98
C LEU A 54 8.12 4.17 6.15
N PRO A 55 7.02 3.75 6.79
CA PRO A 55 6.57 4.35 8.02
C PRO A 55 7.66 4.35 9.11
N ARG A 56 7.63 5.37 10.00
CA ARG A 56 8.58 5.43 11.11
C ARG A 56 8.50 4.18 11.99
N GLY A 57 9.66 3.61 12.33
CA GLY A 57 9.76 2.41 13.17
C GLY A 57 9.52 1.10 12.42
N GLN A 58 9.15 1.14 11.15
CA GLN A 58 9.01 -0.07 10.34
C GLN A 58 10.38 -0.55 9.89
N MET A 59 10.64 -1.85 10.08
CA MET A 59 11.85 -2.52 9.60
C MET A 59 11.89 -2.49 8.07
N GLY A 60 13.09 -2.30 7.51
CA GLY A 60 13.34 -2.39 6.08
C GLY A 60 13.12 -3.80 5.52
N ASN A 61 13.07 -3.88 4.20
CA ASN A 61 12.98 -5.13 3.46
C ASN A 61 13.77 -5.03 2.15
N SER A 62 14.02 -6.18 1.52
CA SER A 62 14.82 -6.27 0.30
C SER A 62 14.21 -5.49 -0.87
N GLU A 63 12.88 -5.50 -1.02
CA GLU A 63 12.17 -4.84 -2.12
C GLU A 63 12.41 -3.34 -2.08
N VAL A 64 12.15 -2.72 -0.94
CA VAL A 64 12.33 -1.27 -0.74
C VAL A 64 13.80 -0.87 -0.82
N GLY A 65 14.72 -1.68 -0.27
CA GLY A 65 16.15 -1.41 -0.33
C GLY A 65 16.68 -1.38 -1.76
N HIS A 66 16.38 -2.41 -2.55
CA HIS A 66 16.81 -2.48 -3.95
C HIS A 66 16.14 -1.42 -4.82
N LEU A 67 14.86 -1.12 -4.56
CA LEU A 67 14.15 -0.05 -5.25
C LEU A 67 14.84 1.31 -5.03
N ASN A 68 15.20 1.64 -3.79
CA ASN A 68 15.89 2.89 -3.47
C ASN A 68 17.29 2.97 -4.08
N ILE A 69 18.07 1.87 -4.03
CA ILE A 69 19.41 1.81 -4.65
C ILE A 69 19.28 2.04 -6.16
N GLY A 70 18.36 1.31 -6.82
CA GLY A 70 18.14 1.41 -8.26
C GLY A 70 17.61 2.77 -8.69
N ALA A 71 16.73 3.37 -7.91
CA ALA A 71 16.17 4.70 -8.16
C ALA A 71 17.16 5.84 -7.85
N GLY A 72 18.21 5.59 -7.04
CA GLY A 72 19.17 6.60 -6.60
C GLY A 72 18.56 7.67 -5.68
N ARG A 73 17.39 7.40 -5.11
CA ARG A 73 16.64 8.28 -4.22
C ARG A 73 15.67 7.51 -3.34
N VAL A 74 15.21 8.13 -2.26
CA VAL A 74 14.18 7.55 -1.39
C VAL A 74 12.84 7.49 -2.13
N VAL A 75 12.29 6.29 -2.27
CA VAL A 75 10.97 6.05 -2.87
C VAL A 75 9.96 5.79 -1.76
N PHE A 76 9.09 6.75 -1.52
CA PHE A 76 8.08 6.64 -0.47
C PHE A 76 7.00 5.64 -0.85
N GLN A 77 6.73 4.69 0.05
CA GLN A 77 5.59 3.78 -0.05
C GLN A 77 4.27 4.54 0.15
N ASP A 78 3.12 3.92 -0.16
CA ASP A 78 1.83 4.63 -0.22
C ASP A 78 1.49 5.38 1.07
N LEU A 79 1.64 4.77 2.26
CA LEU A 79 1.32 5.45 3.52
C LEU A 79 2.16 6.71 3.76
N PRO A 80 3.50 6.66 3.77
CA PRO A 80 4.30 7.87 3.92
C PRO A 80 4.15 8.85 2.75
N ARG A 81 3.90 8.39 1.54
CA ARG A 81 3.64 9.25 0.38
C ARG A 81 2.38 10.08 0.58
N ILE A 82 1.28 9.46 0.97
CA ILE A 82 0.01 10.16 1.24
C ILE A 82 0.17 11.09 2.45
N ASN A 83 0.82 10.62 3.53
CA ASN A 83 1.09 11.46 4.69
C ASN A 83 1.92 12.70 4.34
N ASN A 84 2.96 12.55 3.52
CA ASN A 84 3.78 13.68 3.07
C ASN A 84 2.93 14.67 2.25
N SER A 85 2.07 14.19 1.36
CA SER A 85 1.19 15.06 0.58
C SER A 85 0.17 15.82 1.45
N ILE A 86 -0.28 15.23 2.55
CA ILE A 86 -1.12 15.93 3.53
C ILE A 86 -0.30 17.03 4.26
N ASN A 87 0.93 16.72 4.64
CA ASN A 87 1.79 17.62 5.40
C ASN A 87 2.27 18.82 4.57
N ASP A 88 2.59 18.61 3.28
CA ASP A 88 3.03 19.68 2.37
C ASP A 88 1.86 20.40 1.68
N GLY A 89 0.63 19.91 1.84
CA GLY A 89 -0.59 20.50 1.32
C GLY A 89 -0.97 20.03 -0.09
N SER A 90 -0.14 19.29 -0.82
CA SER A 90 -0.41 18.83 -2.18
C SER A 90 -1.59 17.84 -2.26
N PHE A 91 -1.93 17.16 -1.15
CA PHE A 91 -3.14 16.36 -1.02
C PHE A 91 -4.41 17.15 -1.36
N PHE A 92 -4.48 18.42 -0.94
CA PHE A 92 -5.64 19.29 -1.14
C PHE A 92 -5.72 19.86 -2.56
N GLU A 93 -4.69 19.63 -3.36
CA GLU A 93 -4.62 19.98 -4.78
C GLU A 93 -4.71 18.74 -5.70
N ASN A 94 -4.80 17.53 -5.13
CA ASN A 94 -4.91 16.30 -5.90
C ASN A 94 -6.11 16.34 -6.84
N THR A 95 -5.85 16.25 -8.13
CA THR A 95 -6.81 16.46 -9.21
C THR A 95 -8.06 15.59 -9.08
N GLU A 96 -7.90 14.30 -8.73
CA GLU A 96 -9.03 13.36 -8.65
C GLU A 96 -9.87 13.60 -7.39
N LEU A 97 -9.23 13.89 -6.26
CA LEU A 97 -9.94 14.20 -5.02
C LEU A 97 -10.67 15.54 -5.08
N VAL A 98 -10.03 16.55 -5.68
CA VAL A 98 -10.63 17.86 -5.92
C VAL A 98 -11.82 17.73 -6.87
N SER A 99 -11.64 17.06 -8.01
CA SER A 99 -12.71 16.82 -8.99
C SER A 99 -13.90 16.07 -8.40
N ALA A 100 -13.65 15.10 -7.49
CA ALA A 100 -14.71 14.38 -6.77
C ALA A 100 -15.54 15.35 -5.89
N CYS A 101 -14.89 16.20 -5.13
CA CYS A 101 -15.56 17.20 -4.29
C CYS A 101 -16.34 18.24 -5.13
N GLU A 102 -15.72 18.74 -6.19
CA GLU A 102 -16.34 19.72 -7.10
C GLU A 102 -17.55 19.13 -7.84
N LYS A 103 -17.47 17.85 -8.23
CA LYS A 103 -18.61 17.16 -8.82
C LYS A 103 -19.76 17.03 -7.83
N ALA A 104 -19.51 16.52 -6.61
CA ALA A 104 -20.54 16.41 -5.58
C ALA A 104 -21.22 17.77 -5.30
N LYS A 105 -20.43 18.84 -5.22
CA LYS A 105 -20.92 20.21 -5.01
C LYS A 105 -21.77 20.70 -6.20
N SER A 106 -21.27 20.57 -7.42
CA SER A 106 -21.91 21.15 -8.63
C SER A 106 -23.21 20.43 -8.99
N THR A 107 -23.29 19.13 -8.74
CA THR A 107 -24.51 18.34 -8.98
C THR A 107 -25.48 18.32 -7.79
N GLY A 108 -25.05 18.83 -6.61
CA GLY A 108 -25.81 18.71 -5.36
C GLY A 108 -25.91 17.27 -4.84
N SER A 109 -25.09 16.34 -5.39
CA SER A 109 -25.07 14.95 -4.95
C SER A 109 -24.27 14.77 -3.65
N ARG A 110 -24.36 13.59 -3.08
CA ARG A 110 -23.69 13.25 -1.83
C ARG A 110 -22.25 12.82 -2.09
N LEU A 111 -21.35 13.17 -1.18
CA LEU A 111 -20.01 12.62 -1.11
C LEU A 111 -19.97 11.54 -0.03
N HIS A 112 -19.67 10.32 -0.42
CA HIS A 112 -19.48 9.18 0.48
C HIS A 112 -17.99 8.88 0.61
N ILE A 113 -17.48 8.84 1.85
CA ILE A 113 -16.11 8.47 2.16
C ILE A 113 -16.17 7.14 2.90
N MET A 114 -15.50 6.10 2.37
CA MET A 114 -15.53 4.76 2.96
C MET A 114 -14.14 4.16 3.09
N GLY A 115 -13.97 3.30 4.07
CA GLY A 115 -12.72 2.56 4.29
C GLY A 115 -12.51 2.14 5.73
N LEU A 116 -11.37 1.52 6.00
CA LEU A 116 -10.98 1.01 7.29
C LEU A 116 -10.60 2.14 8.24
N VAL A 117 -11.31 2.26 9.36
CA VAL A 117 -11.14 3.34 10.34
C VAL A 117 -10.28 2.84 11.50
N SER A 118 -8.97 2.96 11.34
CA SER A 118 -7.97 2.66 12.37
C SER A 118 -6.68 3.44 12.13
N ASP A 119 -5.74 3.35 13.05
CA ASP A 119 -4.38 3.86 12.94
C ASP A 119 -3.34 2.76 12.66
N GLY A 120 -3.79 1.54 12.37
CA GLY A 120 -2.93 0.38 12.14
C GLY A 120 -1.99 0.52 10.93
N GLY A 121 -2.33 1.38 9.96
CA GLY A 121 -1.41 1.76 8.87
C GLY A 121 -1.09 0.64 7.89
N VAL A 122 -1.90 -0.43 7.83
CA VAL A 122 -1.72 -1.56 6.90
C VAL A 122 -2.54 -1.37 5.62
N HIS A 123 -3.80 -0.99 5.74
CA HIS A 123 -4.72 -0.82 4.62
C HIS A 123 -5.12 0.63 4.39
N SER A 124 -5.16 1.40 5.46
CA SER A 124 -5.59 2.80 5.53
C SER A 124 -4.97 3.47 6.74
N HIS A 125 -5.23 4.75 6.91
CA HIS A 125 -4.87 5.46 8.14
C HIS A 125 -5.89 6.58 8.41
N MET A 126 -6.22 6.80 9.69
CA MET A 126 -7.20 7.81 10.10
C MET A 126 -6.86 9.24 9.67
N SER A 127 -5.56 9.60 9.54
CA SER A 127 -5.15 10.91 9.03
C SER A 127 -5.70 11.19 7.64
N HIS A 128 -5.86 10.14 6.81
CA HIS A 128 -6.34 10.29 5.44
C HIS A 128 -7.84 10.65 5.39
N ILE A 129 -8.67 10.02 6.22
CA ILE A 129 -10.10 10.40 6.29
C ILE A 129 -10.25 11.81 6.86
N TYR A 130 -9.42 12.23 7.81
CA TYR A 130 -9.43 13.59 8.32
C TYR A 130 -9.09 14.61 7.22
N ALA A 131 -8.07 14.31 6.40
CA ALA A 131 -7.70 15.16 5.25
C ALA A 131 -8.82 15.22 4.19
N LEU A 132 -9.51 14.10 3.92
CA LEU A 132 -10.65 14.07 3.01
C LEU A 132 -11.83 14.92 3.51
N LEU A 133 -12.14 14.85 4.80
CA LEU A 133 -13.15 15.71 5.41
C LEU A 133 -12.78 17.19 5.32
N GLU A 134 -11.53 17.52 5.60
CA GLU A 134 -11.01 18.88 5.46
C GLU A 134 -11.06 19.36 4.01
N LEU A 135 -10.69 18.53 3.03
CA LEU A 135 -10.81 18.84 1.60
C LEU A 135 -12.28 19.12 1.22
N ALA A 136 -13.20 18.24 1.64
CA ALA A 136 -14.63 18.41 1.38
C ALA A 136 -15.15 19.75 1.95
N LYS A 137 -14.70 20.12 3.17
CA LYS A 137 -15.03 21.41 3.80
C LYS A 137 -14.50 22.57 3.00
N ARG A 138 -13.21 22.56 2.62
CA ARG A 138 -12.56 23.61 1.81
C ARG A 138 -13.25 23.81 0.46
N LYS A 139 -13.72 22.72 -0.17
CA LYS A 139 -14.43 22.77 -1.45
C LYS A 139 -15.91 23.12 -1.29
N GLY A 140 -16.43 23.13 -0.07
CA GLY A 140 -17.82 23.50 0.23
C GLY A 140 -18.83 22.43 -0.25
N VAL A 141 -18.50 21.15 -0.07
CA VAL A 141 -19.40 20.04 -0.36
C VAL A 141 -20.56 20.05 0.64
N PRO A 142 -21.83 20.08 0.21
CA PRO A 142 -22.95 20.29 1.14
C PRO A 142 -23.29 19.05 1.96
N GLN A 143 -23.08 17.85 1.43
CA GLN A 143 -23.48 16.58 2.03
C GLN A 143 -22.34 15.58 2.00
N VAL A 144 -21.77 15.27 3.17
CA VAL A 144 -20.65 14.32 3.31
C VAL A 144 -21.03 13.23 4.30
N TYR A 145 -20.90 11.98 3.88
CA TYR A 145 -21.23 10.81 4.67
C TYR A 145 -20.05 9.86 4.78
N VAL A 146 -19.87 9.26 5.94
CA VAL A 146 -18.78 8.34 6.21
C VAL A 146 -19.32 6.94 6.48
N HIS A 147 -18.74 5.94 5.83
CA HIS A 147 -19.00 4.53 6.05
C HIS A 147 -17.76 3.91 6.69
N CYS A 148 -17.87 3.60 7.98
CA CYS A 148 -16.76 3.13 8.80
C CYS A 148 -16.63 1.62 8.72
N TYR A 149 -15.48 1.11 8.25
CA TYR A 149 -15.12 -0.29 8.40
C TYR A 149 -14.23 -0.45 9.62
N MET A 150 -14.58 -1.40 10.50
CA MET A 150 -13.88 -1.64 11.75
C MET A 150 -12.80 -2.67 11.57
N ASP A 151 -11.66 -2.46 12.24
CA ASP A 151 -10.43 -3.22 12.03
C ASP A 151 -10.39 -4.49 12.89
N GLY A 152 -9.88 -4.43 14.11
CA GLY A 152 -9.76 -5.55 15.03
C GLY A 152 -8.79 -6.65 14.61
N ARG A 153 -7.98 -6.41 13.57
CA ARG A 153 -6.99 -7.36 13.04
C ARG A 153 -5.59 -6.76 12.96
N ASP A 154 -5.48 -5.54 12.45
CA ASP A 154 -4.24 -4.77 12.40
C ASP A 154 -4.11 -3.88 13.66
N THR A 155 -5.18 -3.78 14.44
CA THR A 155 -5.29 -3.11 15.74
C THR A 155 -6.01 -4.03 16.74
N PRO A 156 -5.96 -3.76 18.05
CA PRO A 156 -6.66 -4.57 19.06
C PRO A 156 -8.15 -4.74 18.74
N PRO A 157 -8.75 -5.90 19.05
CA PRO A 157 -10.09 -6.27 18.59
C PRO A 157 -11.24 -5.35 19.05
N ASP A 158 -11.05 -4.58 20.10
CA ASP A 158 -12.04 -3.69 20.73
C ASP A 158 -11.67 -2.20 20.66
N SER A 159 -10.67 -1.85 19.83
CA SER A 159 -10.17 -0.48 19.71
C SER A 159 -11.05 0.45 18.87
N GLY A 160 -11.96 -0.10 18.05
CA GLY A 160 -12.78 0.64 17.10
C GLY A 160 -13.66 1.71 17.72
N LEU A 161 -14.17 1.49 18.93
CA LEU A 161 -14.93 2.49 19.67
C LEU A 161 -14.11 3.77 19.91
N GLY A 162 -12.81 3.62 20.22
CA GLY A 162 -11.88 4.75 20.38
C GLY A 162 -11.68 5.51 19.07
N PHE A 163 -11.53 4.79 17.96
CA PHE A 163 -11.37 5.38 16.63
C PHE A 163 -12.63 6.11 16.16
N VAL A 164 -13.82 5.55 16.38
CA VAL A 164 -15.09 6.21 16.05
C VAL A 164 -15.27 7.49 16.87
N ARG A 165 -14.94 7.47 18.16
CA ARG A 165 -14.95 8.67 19.01
C ARG A 165 -14.00 9.75 18.53
N ALA A 166 -12.79 9.35 18.11
CA ALA A 166 -11.80 10.28 17.56
C ALA A 166 -12.30 10.88 16.24
N LEU A 167 -12.86 10.07 15.35
CA LEU A 167 -13.45 10.53 14.09
C LEU A 167 -14.59 11.51 14.32
N LYS A 168 -15.53 11.23 15.22
CA LYS A 168 -16.65 12.13 15.55
C LYS A 168 -16.16 13.47 16.10
N ARG A 169 -15.16 13.47 16.99
CA ARG A 169 -14.53 14.72 17.46
C ARG A 169 -13.96 15.51 16.29
N LYS A 170 -13.21 14.86 15.39
CA LYS A 170 -12.60 15.51 14.23
C LYS A 170 -13.65 16.08 13.26
N MET A 171 -14.71 15.33 12.99
CA MET A 171 -15.84 15.80 12.18
C MET A 171 -16.51 17.05 12.81
N LYS A 172 -16.67 17.07 14.12
CA LYS A 172 -17.21 18.24 14.85
C LYS A 172 -16.27 19.44 14.77
N GLU A 173 -14.95 19.24 14.91
CA GLU A 173 -13.93 20.31 14.78
C GLU A 173 -13.94 20.93 13.38
N ILE A 174 -13.95 20.09 12.33
CA ILE A 174 -14.00 20.55 10.94
C ILE A 174 -15.37 21.16 10.59
N GLY A 175 -16.43 20.69 11.23
CA GLY A 175 -17.81 21.12 11.01
C GLY A 175 -18.42 20.53 9.74
N ILE A 176 -18.09 19.28 9.40
CA ILE A 176 -18.66 18.56 8.24
C ILE A 176 -18.65 17.05 8.46
N GLY A 177 -19.58 16.38 7.79
CA GLY A 177 -19.68 14.92 7.73
C GLY A 177 -20.64 14.33 8.78
N LYS A 178 -21.22 13.19 8.44
CA LYS A 178 -22.01 12.32 9.33
C LYS A 178 -21.62 10.87 9.09
N ILE A 179 -21.52 10.07 10.15
CA ILE A 179 -21.36 8.62 9.98
C ILE A 179 -22.72 8.03 9.58
N ALA A 180 -22.73 7.34 8.44
CA ALA A 180 -23.94 6.72 7.90
C ALA A 180 -24.03 5.22 8.19
N THR A 181 -22.89 4.51 8.22
CA THR A 181 -22.86 3.08 8.51
C THR A 181 -21.60 2.67 9.26
N VAL A 182 -21.69 1.54 9.98
CA VAL A 182 -20.57 0.85 10.63
C VAL A 182 -20.62 -0.62 10.25
N CYS A 183 -19.47 -1.21 9.90
CA CYS A 183 -19.38 -2.62 9.49
C CYS A 183 -17.99 -3.16 9.78
N GLY A 184 -17.87 -4.37 10.28
CA GLY A 184 -16.59 -5.04 10.43
C GLY A 184 -15.93 -5.35 9.07
N ARG A 185 -14.60 -5.30 9.02
CA ARG A 185 -13.80 -5.60 7.82
C ARG A 185 -14.05 -7.00 7.26
N PHE A 186 -14.50 -7.93 8.08
CA PHE A 186 -14.89 -9.27 7.68
C PHE A 186 -15.94 -9.28 6.55
N TYR A 187 -16.85 -8.29 6.53
CA TYR A 187 -17.88 -8.14 5.51
C TYR A 187 -17.43 -7.24 4.36
N ALA A 188 -16.90 -6.06 4.67
CA ALA A 188 -16.63 -5.02 3.67
C ALA A 188 -15.27 -5.15 2.98
N MET A 189 -14.39 -5.99 3.49
CA MET A 189 -13.00 -6.11 3.04
C MET A 189 -12.57 -7.58 2.89
N ASP A 190 -13.44 -8.43 2.36
CA ASP A 190 -13.07 -9.77 1.92
C ASP A 190 -12.10 -9.70 0.74
N ARG A 191 -11.29 -10.73 0.53
CA ARG A 191 -10.36 -10.88 -0.60
C ARG A 191 -10.30 -12.31 -1.15
N ASP A 192 -11.18 -13.18 -0.64
CA ASP A 192 -11.19 -14.62 -0.93
C ASP A 192 -12.44 -15.01 -1.73
N ASN A 193 -13.09 -14.02 -2.39
CA ASN A 193 -14.33 -14.17 -3.17
C ASN A 193 -15.51 -14.75 -2.35
N ARG A 194 -15.57 -14.37 -1.08
CA ARG A 194 -16.72 -14.67 -0.21
C ARG A 194 -17.82 -13.64 -0.44
N TRP A 195 -18.42 -13.71 -1.61
CA TRP A 195 -19.38 -12.72 -2.09
C TRP A 195 -20.58 -12.53 -1.20
N GLU A 196 -20.97 -13.56 -0.44
CA GLU A 196 -22.02 -13.48 0.57
C GLU A 196 -21.71 -12.46 1.72
N ARG A 197 -20.42 -12.18 1.96
CA ARG A 197 -19.97 -11.16 2.90
C ARG A 197 -20.05 -9.78 2.27
N ILE A 198 -19.52 -9.65 1.08
CA ILE A 198 -19.52 -8.40 0.30
C ILE A 198 -20.95 -7.97 0.01
N GLU A 199 -21.87 -8.88 -0.34
CA GLU A 199 -23.28 -8.55 -0.58
C GLU A 199 -23.93 -7.90 0.65
N LYS A 200 -23.66 -8.40 1.86
CA LYS A 200 -24.18 -7.78 3.09
C LYS A 200 -23.69 -6.34 3.28
N ALA A 201 -22.40 -6.09 3.05
CA ALA A 201 -21.83 -4.75 3.10
C ALA A 201 -22.41 -3.86 1.98
N TYR A 202 -22.54 -4.39 0.76
CA TYR A 202 -23.12 -3.69 -0.36
C TYR A 202 -24.59 -3.31 -0.10
N ASP A 203 -25.41 -4.26 0.39
CA ASP A 203 -26.82 -4.05 0.76
C ASP A 203 -26.98 -2.99 1.86
N MET A 204 -26.07 -2.96 2.83
CA MET A 204 -26.03 -1.91 3.86
C MET A 204 -25.82 -0.53 3.23
N LEU A 205 -24.87 -0.42 2.29
CA LEU A 205 -24.50 0.85 1.66
C LEU A 205 -25.60 1.39 0.72
N VAL A 206 -26.27 0.52 -0.04
CA VAL A 206 -27.21 0.97 -1.11
C VAL A 206 -28.69 0.79 -0.76
N LEU A 207 -29.03 -0.19 0.09
CA LEU A 207 -30.41 -0.47 0.47
C LEU A 207 -30.70 -0.10 1.93
N SER A 208 -29.71 0.37 2.68
CA SER A 208 -29.82 0.59 4.13
C SER A 208 -30.32 -0.66 4.88
N LYS A 209 -29.81 -1.84 4.47
CA LYS A 209 -30.21 -3.13 5.01
C LYS A 209 -29.15 -3.64 5.97
N GLY A 210 -29.55 -3.93 7.20
CA GLY A 210 -28.65 -4.38 8.27
C GLY A 210 -29.24 -4.09 9.63
N GLU A 211 -28.42 -4.25 10.67
CA GLU A 211 -28.74 -3.79 12.02
C GLU A 211 -28.97 -2.28 12.00
N ARG A 212 -29.66 -1.74 13.01
CA ARG A 212 -29.92 -0.30 13.14
C ARG A 212 -29.45 0.23 14.47
N ALA A 213 -28.85 1.41 14.44
CA ALA A 213 -28.47 2.14 15.64
C ALA A 213 -28.64 3.65 15.41
N THR A 214 -28.88 4.39 16.49
CA THR A 214 -29.01 5.85 16.42
C THR A 214 -27.67 6.57 16.38
N ASP A 215 -26.59 5.87 16.72
CA ASP A 215 -25.22 6.40 16.76
C ASP A 215 -24.19 5.28 16.51
N ALA A 216 -23.07 5.62 15.91
CA ALA A 216 -21.98 4.68 15.63
C ALA A 216 -21.32 4.12 16.92
N GLU A 217 -21.22 4.92 17.99
CA GLU A 217 -20.70 4.43 19.27
C GLU A 217 -21.67 3.42 19.88
N ALA A 218 -22.97 3.74 19.92
CA ALA A 218 -24.01 2.83 20.41
C ALA A 218 -24.04 1.51 19.61
N ALA A 219 -23.80 1.55 18.30
CA ALA A 219 -23.68 0.36 17.46
C ALA A 219 -22.54 -0.55 17.93
N LEU A 220 -21.36 0.02 18.16
CA LEU A 220 -20.19 -0.74 18.63
C LEU A 220 -20.36 -1.25 20.05
N GLU A 221 -20.87 -0.43 20.96
CA GLU A 221 -21.14 -0.83 22.36
C GLU A 221 -22.13 -1.99 22.42
N ALA A 222 -23.21 -1.94 21.62
CA ALA A 222 -24.19 -3.03 21.52
C ALA A 222 -23.59 -4.31 20.91
N SER A 223 -22.67 -4.19 19.95
CA SER A 223 -21.95 -5.31 19.35
C SER A 223 -21.01 -5.95 20.36
N TYR A 224 -20.20 -5.14 21.06
CA TYR A 224 -19.26 -5.62 22.10
C TYR A 224 -20.00 -6.28 23.28
N GLY A 225 -21.16 -5.74 23.66
CA GLY A 225 -22.02 -6.36 24.67
C GLY A 225 -22.52 -7.76 24.31
N LYS A 226 -22.51 -8.10 23.01
CA LYS A 226 -22.81 -9.45 22.48
C LYS A 226 -21.55 -10.30 22.25
N GLY A 227 -20.36 -9.81 22.62
CA GLY A 227 -19.09 -10.49 22.36
C GLY A 227 -18.63 -10.43 20.90
N VAL A 228 -19.22 -9.55 20.08
CA VAL A 228 -18.86 -9.37 18.66
C VAL A 228 -18.02 -8.10 18.54
N TYR A 229 -16.72 -8.27 18.31
CA TYR A 229 -15.74 -7.21 18.26
C TYR A 229 -15.52 -6.68 16.83
N ASP A 230 -14.68 -5.66 16.69
CA ASP A 230 -14.44 -4.83 15.51
C ASP A 230 -14.50 -5.58 14.18
N GLU A 231 -13.65 -6.61 13.99
CA GLU A 231 -13.54 -7.34 12.73
C GLU A 231 -14.89 -7.90 12.26
N PHE A 232 -15.72 -8.32 13.21
CA PHE A 232 -16.95 -9.07 12.95
C PHE A 232 -18.23 -8.27 13.19
N VAL A 233 -18.14 -6.97 13.47
CA VAL A 233 -19.31 -6.10 13.64
C VAL A 233 -20.23 -6.24 12.43
N LEU A 234 -21.48 -6.60 12.68
CA LEU A 234 -22.49 -6.77 11.64
C LEU A 234 -22.73 -5.46 10.89
N PRO A 235 -23.04 -5.51 9.58
CA PRO A 235 -23.45 -4.33 8.82
C PRO A 235 -24.56 -3.59 9.55
N THR A 236 -24.29 -2.37 9.99
CA THR A 236 -25.17 -1.54 10.83
C THR A 236 -25.38 -0.18 10.18
N VAL A 237 -26.64 0.19 10.00
CA VAL A 237 -27.09 1.47 9.45
C VAL A 237 -27.36 2.44 10.59
N ILE A 238 -26.77 3.62 10.50
CA ILE A 238 -27.04 4.70 11.46
C ILE A 238 -28.31 5.44 11.04
N THR A 239 -29.20 5.67 12.00
CA THR A 239 -30.51 6.29 11.78
C THR A 239 -30.66 7.57 12.57
N GLU A 240 -31.32 8.57 11.95
CA GLU A 240 -31.83 9.78 12.60
C GLU A 240 -33.36 9.84 12.41
N ASN A 241 -34.12 9.95 13.48
CA ASN A 241 -35.59 9.92 13.43
C ASN A 241 -36.11 8.69 12.64
N ASP A 242 -35.59 7.52 12.96
CA ASP A 242 -35.92 6.22 12.35
C ASP A 242 -35.62 6.10 10.84
N LYS A 243 -35.02 7.11 10.23
CA LYS A 243 -34.59 7.07 8.83
C LYS A 243 -33.08 6.89 8.72
N PRO A 244 -32.59 6.13 7.74
CA PRO A 244 -31.17 6.05 7.47
C PRO A 244 -30.57 7.44 7.27
N VAL A 245 -29.36 7.67 7.85
CA VAL A 245 -28.63 8.93 7.68
C VAL A 245 -28.31 9.16 6.20
N ALA A 246 -27.85 8.13 5.51
CA ALA A 246 -27.67 8.14 4.05
C ALA A 246 -27.54 6.72 3.50
N ALA A 247 -27.98 6.54 2.26
CA ALA A 247 -27.61 5.43 1.38
C ALA A 247 -26.93 5.97 0.13
N ILE A 248 -26.13 5.15 -0.53
CA ILE A 248 -25.51 5.51 -1.81
C ILE A 248 -26.57 5.39 -2.90
N GLU A 249 -26.75 6.43 -3.68
CA GLU A 249 -27.71 6.54 -4.78
C GLU A 249 -27.05 6.90 -6.11
N ASP A 250 -27.80 6.77 -7.21
CA ASP A 250 -27.29 7.12 -8.53
C ASP A 250 -26.90 8.61 -8.60
N GLY A 251 -25.76 8.89 -9.16
CA GLY A 251 -25.18 10.22 -9.26
C GLY A 251 -24.28 10.62 -8.10
N ASP A 252 -24.26 9.86 -7.01
CA ASP A 252 -23.39 10.14 -5.86
C ASP A 252 -21.91 9.93 -6.20
N VAL A 253 -21.06 10.51 -5.37
CA VAL A 253 -19.60 10.41 -5.46
C VAL A 253 -19.09 9.60 -4.29
N VAL A 254 -18.23 8.62 -4.55
CA VAL A 254 -17.64 7.74 -3.55
C VAL A 254 -16.13 7.87 -3.58
N ILE A 255 -15.51 8.05 -2.42
CA ILE A 255 -14.06 7.95 -2.22
C ILE A 255 -13.78 6.79 -1.28
N PHE A 256 -13.08 5.76 -1.78
CA PHE A 256 -12.61 4.64 -0.99
C PHE A 256 -11.17 4.93 -0.56
N PHE A 257 -10.95 5.25 0.72
CA PHE A 257 -9.67 5.80 1.17
C PHE A 257 -8.62 4.74 1.59
N ASN A 258 -8.89 3.46 1.44
CA ASN A 258 -7.86 2.43 1.58
C ASN A 258 -6.80 2.61 0.49
N TYR A 259 -5.52 2.56 0.87
CA TYR A 259 -4.42 2.61 -0.11
C TYR A 259 -3.87 1.21 -0.46
N ARG A 260 -3.98 0.20 0.40
CA ARG A 260 -3.65 -1.18 0.04
C ARG A 260 -4.76 -1.82 -0.76
N SER A 261 -4.42 -2.35 -1.93
CA SER A 261 -5.35 -2.72 -2.99
C SER A 261 -6.08 -4.05 -2.82
N ASP A 262 -5.53 -5.01 -2.05
CA ASP A 262 -5.99 -6.41 -2.05
C ASP A 262 -7.45 -6.59 -1.57
N ARG A 263 -7.86 -5.90 -0.51
CA ARG A 263 -9.18 -6.07 0.11
C ARG A 263 -10.29 -5.14 -0.42
N PRO A 264 -10.03 -3.91 -0.91
CA PRO A 264 -11.11 -3.08 -1.44
C PRO A 264 -11.54 -3.46 -2.86
N ARG A 265 -10.86 -4.42 -3.52
CA ARG A 265 -11.15 -4.85 -4.90
C ARG A 265 -12.56 -5.37 -5.06
N GLU A 266 -13.01 -6.29 -4.22
CA GLU A 266 -14.30 -6.98 -4.38
C GLU A 266 -15.47 -6.00 -4.28
N LEU A 267 -15.46 -5.11 -3.28
CA LEU A 267 -16.49 -4.10 -3.16
C LEU A 267 -16.43 -3.09 -4.32
N THR A 268 -15.23 -2.71 -4.78
CA THR A 268 -15.06 -1.86 -5.97
C THR A 268 -15.62 -2.54 -7.21
N ARG A 269 -15.36 -3.84 -7.43
CA ARG A 269 -15.95 -4.62 -8.53
C ARG A 269 -17.46 -4.58 -8.51
N ALA A 270 -18.08 -4.78 -7.35
CA ALA A 270 -19.53 -4.77 -7.21
C ALA A 270 -20.17 -3.42 -7.61
N PHE A 271 -19.45 -2.29 -7.47
CA PHE A 271 -19.93 -0.97 -7.87
C PHE A 271 -19.57 -0.58 -9.30
N THR A 272 -18.47 -1.08 -9.86
CA THR A 272 -17.85 -0.50 -11.06
C THR A 272 -17.68 -1.45 -12.24
N GLU A 273 -17.70 -2.77 -11.99
CA GLU A 273 -17.48 -3.78 -13.03
C GLU A 273 -18.75 -3.97 -13.88
N GLU A 274 -18.61 -3.77 -15.20
CA GLU A 274 -19.67 -4.08 -16.13
C GLU A 274 -19.89 -5.60 -16.22
N GLY A 275 -21.16 -6.03 -16.09
CA GLY A 275 -21.46 -7.47 -16.10
C GLY A 275 -21.19 -8.20 -14.81
N PHE A 276 -20.92 -7.49 -13.71
CA PHE A 276 -20.77 -8.14 -12.38
C PHE A 276 -21.96 -9.05 -12.06
N ASN A 277 -21.66 -10.30 -11.68
CA ASN A 277 -22.67 -11.36 -11.49
C ASN A 277 -22.46 -12.26 -10.25
N ALA A 278 -21.51 -11.91 -9.39
CA ALA A 278 -21.22 -12.72 -8.20
C ALA A 278 -22.38 -12.70 -7.18
N PHE A 279 -23.20 -11.66 -7.18
CA PHE A 279 -24.52 -11.62 -6.52
C PHE A 279 -25.47 -10.70 -7.30
N SER A 280 -26.78 -10.75 -6.96
CA SER A 280 -27.79 -9.99 -7.71
C SER A 280 -27.71 -8.50 -7.43
N LEU A 281 -27.49 -7.72 -8.47
CA LEU A 281 -27.54 -6.24 -8.45
C LEU A 281 -28.92 -5.70 -8.84
N LYS A 282 -29.94 -6.53 -9.10
CA LYS A 282 -31.26 -6.08 -9.50
C LYS A 282 -31.87 -5.10 -8.47
N GLY A 283 -32.12 -3.86 -8.90
CA GLY A 283 -32.57 -2.79 -8.04
C GLY A 283 -31.53 -2.24 -7.05
N LYS A 284 -30.26 -2.65 -7.20
CA LYS A 284 -29.16 -2.26 -6.33
C LYS A 284 -28.05 -1.50 -7.07
N ALA A 285 -27.86 -1.78 -8.36
CA ALA A 285 -26.77 -1.16 -9.14
C ALA A 285 -26.86 0.37 -9.09
N ARG A 286 -25.71 1.01 -8.90
CA ARG A 286 -25.59 2.47 -8.77
C ARG A 286 -24.58 3.01 -9.75
N LYS A 287 -24.99 4.06 -10.47
CA LYS A 287 -24.11 4.83 -11.36
C LYS A 287 -23.44 5.94 -10.56
N VAL A 288 -22.38 5.60 -9.87
CA VAL A 288 -21.63 6.51 -9.01
C VAL A 288 -20.32 6.94 -9.65
N THR A 289 -19.78 8.07 -9.21
CA THR A 289 -18.38 8.41 -9.47
C THR A 289 -17.54 7.75 -8.40
N TRP A 290 -16.67 6.83 -8.81
CA TRP A 290 -15.85 6.04 -7.90
C TRP A 290 -14.39 6.50 -7.94
N VAL A 291 -13.87 6.88 -6.79
CA VAL A 291 -12.47 7.29 -6.61
C VAL A 291 -11.81 6.37 -5.60
N THR A 292 -10.64 5.85 -5.92
CA THR A 292 -9.82 5.05 -5.01
C THR A 292 -8.56 5.81 -4.63
N MET A 293 -8.05 5.56 -3.43
CA MET A 293 -6.83 6.22 -2.97
C MET A 293 -5.64 5.83 -3.84
N THR A 294 -5.48 4.55 -4.14
CA THR A 294 -4.44 4.00 -5.01
C THR A 294 -5.08 3.17 -6.12
N ARG A 295 -4.29 2.69 -7.06
CA ARG A 295 -4.77 1.77 -8.12
C ARG A 295 -4.98 0.37 -7.51
N TYR A 296 -6.24 -0.08 -7.48
CA TYR A 296 -6.57 -1.41 -6.94
C TYR A 296 -6.43 -2.52 -7.97
N ASP A 297 -6.73 -2.23 -9.23
CA ASP A 297 -6.59 -3.16 -10.34
C ASP A 297 -6.47 -2.38 -11.66
N GLU A 298 -5.65 -2.86 -12.58
CA GLU A 298 -5.50 -2.25 -13.91
C GLU A 298 -6.72 -2.48 -14.82
N ALA A 299 -7.48 -3.52 -14.52
CA ALA A 299 -8.71 -3.84 -15.26
C ALA A 299 -9.87 -2.85 -14.96
N PHE A 300 -9.80 -2.07 -13.90
CA PHE A 300 -10.86 -1.14 -13.52
C PHE A 300 -10.89 0.10 -14.42
N LYS A 301 -11.77 0.11 -15.41
CA LYS A 301 -11.89 1.20 -16.39
C LYS A 301 -12.66 2.41 -15.88
N ASN A 302 -13.63 2.20 -14.98
CA ASN A 302 -14.56 3.23 -14.50
C ASN A 302 -14.19 3.73 -13.09
N VAL A 303 -12.91 3.67 -12.74
CA VAL A 303 -12.37 4.06 -11.42
C VAL A 303 -11.35 5.17 -11.62
N ARG A 304 -11.48 6.25 -10.85
CA ARG A 304 -10.49 7.31 -10.77
C ARG A 304 -9.52 7.01 -9.64
N VAL A 305 -8.24 7.28 -9.86
CA VAL A 305 -7.16 6.93 -8.92
C VAL A 305 -6.47 8.19 -8.42
N ALA A 306 -6.57 8.48 -7.12
CA ALA A 306 -5.97 9.67 -6.53
C ALA A 306 -4.44 9.63 -6.53
N PHE A 307 -3.85 8.50 -6.15
CA PHE A 307 -2.40 8.28 -6.12
C PHE A 307 -2.04 7.13 -7.05
N ASN A 308 -1.74 7.43 -8.30
CA ASN A 308 -1.27 6.45 -9.26
C ASN A 308 0.06 5.82 -8.81
N PRO A 309 0.40 4.58 -9.23
CA PRO A 309 1.74 4.02 -9.08
C PRO A 309 2.79 5.02 -9.53
N LEU A 310 3.90 5.05 -8.79
CA LEU A 310 5.01 5.95 -9.14
C LEU A 310 5.71 5.42 -10.38
N GLU A 311 5.81 6.26 -11.41
CA GLU A 311 6.79 6.08 -12.45
C GLU A 311 8.14 6.56 -11.92
N LEU A 312 9.14 5.71 -11.99
CA LEU A 312 10.48 6.01 -11.49
C LEU A 312 11.44 6.19 -12.66
N PRO A 313 11.43 7.35 -13.34
CA PRO A 313 12.40 7.64 -14.38
C PRO A 313 13.79 7.84 -13.78
N GLN A 314 14.82 7.71 -14.64
CA GLN A 314 16.21 7.91 -14.26
C GLN A 314 16.70 6.91 -13.19
N THR A 315 16.30 5.65 -13.31
CA THR A 315 16.93 4.56 -12.56
C THR A 315 18.38 4.38 -13.00
N LEU A 316 19.20 3.75 -12.17
CA LEU A 316 20.61 3.47 -12.53
C LEU A 316 20.70 2.69 -13.86
N GLY A 317 19.80 1.72 -14.07
CA GLY A 317 19.74 0.96 -15.33
C GLY A 317 19.50 1.86 -16.54
N GLN A 318 18.50 2.73 -16.46
CA GLN A 318 18.19 3.70 -17.52
C GLN A 318 19.33 4.70 -17.78
N VAL A 319 19.95 5.20 -16.71
CA VAL A 319 21.10 6.13 -16.85
C VAL A 319 22.27 5.44 -17.54
N LEU A 320 22.57 4.19 -17.21
CA LEU A 320 23.61 3.41 -17.88
C LEU A 320 23.27 3.19 -19.35
N ALA A 321 22.05 2.79 -19.67
CA ALA A 321 21.57 2.60 -21.04
C ALA A 321 21.68 3.89 -21.87
N GLN A 322 21.19 5.03 -21.35
CA GLN A 322 21.29 6.34 -22.02
C GLN A 322 22.73 6.78 -22.32
N ASN A 323 23.69 6.29 -21.55
CA ASN A 323 25.12 6.54 -21.77
C ASN A 323 25.83 5.42 -22.52
N GLY A 324 25.09 4.50 -23.15
CA GLY A 324 25.64 3.39 -23.93
C GLY A 324 26.51 2.41 -23.13
N ARG A 325 26.25 2.32 -21.81
CA ARG A 325 26.98 1.44 -20.90
C ARG A 325 26.31 0.08 -20.80
N LYS A 326 27.15 -0.97 -20.84
CA LYS A 326 26.68 -2.35 -20.68
C LYS A 326 26.66 -2.74 -19.20
N GLN A 327 25.57 -3.36 -18.75
CA GLN A 327 25.40 -3.78 -17.38
C GLN A 327 25.01 -5.25 -17.27
N LEU A 328 25.45 -5.89 -16.20
CA LEU A 328 25.09 -7.25 -15.83
C LEU A 328 24.35 -7.24 -14.49
N ARG A 329 23.21 -7.93 -14.45
CA ARG A 329 22.49 -8.26 -13.23
C ARG A 329 22.67 -9.75 -12.95
N ILE A 330 23.11 -10.10 -11.75
CA ILE A 330 23.34 -11.49 -11.36
C ILE A 330 22.89 -11.75 -9.94
N ALA A 331 22.06 -12.74 -9.76
CA ALA A 331 21.61 -13.21 -8.44
C ALA A 331 21.08 -14.64 -8.52
N GLU A 332 20.92 -15.27 -7.36
CA GLU A 332 20.13 -16.49 -7.25
C GLU A 332 18.63 -16.20 -7.22
N THR A 333 17.78 -17.22 -7.43
CA THR A 333 16.32 -17.09 -7.60
C THR A 333 15.66 -16.20 -6.55
N GLU A 334 16.00 -16.37 -5.26
CA GLU A 334 15.44 -15.60 -4.15
C GLU A 334 15.73 -14.09 -4.22
N LYS A 335 16.79 -13.70 -4.90
CA LYS A 335 17.23 -12.31 -5.02
C LYS A 335 17.20 -11.77 -6.45
N TYR A 336 16.79 -12.58 -7.42
CA TYR A 336 16.78 -12.18 -8.82
C TYR A 336 15.83 -11.00 -9.11
N ALA A 337 14.59 -11.06 -8.61
CA ALA A 337 13.64 -9.98 -8.77
C ALA A 337 14.13 -8.67 -8.11
N HIS A 338 14.93 -8.77 -7.05
CA HIS A 338 15.45 -7.60 -6.34
C HIS A 338 16.46 -6.83 -7.18
N VAL A 339 17.39 -7.52 -7.83
CA VAL A 339 18.40 -6.88 -8.71
C VAL A 339 17.89 -6.58 -10.12
N THR A 340 16.68 -7.00 -10.48
CA THR A 340 16.04 -6.76 -11.79
C THR A 340 14.79 -5.86 -11.62
N PHE A 341 13.63 -6.44 -11.39
CA PHE A 341 12.35 -5.75 -11.32
C PHE A 341 12.35 -4.56 -10.32
N PHE A 342 12.70 -4.81 -9.05
CA PHE A 342 12.70 -3.75 -8.04
C PHE A 342 13.79 -2.70 -8.30
N PHE A 343 14.97 -3.14 -8.70
CA PHE A 343 16.08 -2.24 -9.03
C PHE A 343 15.78 -1.35 -10.24
N ASN A 344 14.98 -1.84 -11.20
CA ASN A 344 14.52 -1.09 -12.36
C ASN A 344 13.22 -0.31 -12.11
N GLY A 345 12.91 -0.06 -10.84
CA GLY A 345 11.76 0.79 -10.50
C GLY A 345 10.39 0.13 -10.71
N GLY A 346 10.31 -1.21 -10.69
CA GLY A 346 9.08 -1.97 -10.93
C GLY A 346 8.81 -2.26 -12.41
N VAL A 347 9.83 -2.17 -13.25
CA VAL A 347 9.78 -2.50 -14.69
C VAL A 347 10.42 -3.85 -14.91
N GLU A 348 9.69 -4.80 -15.53
CA GLU A 348 10.20 -6.15 -15.78
C GLU A 348 11.14 -6.20 -16.96
N GLU A 349 10.89 -5.40 -18.01
CA GLU A 349 11.71 -5.38 -19.21
C GLU A 349 13.13 -4.89 -18.91
N PRO A 350 14.17 -5.58 -19.41
CA PRO A 350 15.55 -5.13 -19.26
C PRO A 350 15.77 -3.79 -19.96
N ASP A 351 16.58 -2.93 -19.36
CA ASP A 351 17.08 -1.73 -20.03
C ASP A 351 18.05 -2.08 -21.19
N GLU A 352 18.22 -1.18 -22.15
CA GLU A 352 19.17 -1.39 -23.24
C GLU A 352 20.59 -1.63 -22.70
N GLY A 353 21.24 -2.69 -23.16
CA GLY A 353 22.57 -3.09 -22.68
C GLY A 353 22.57 -3.83 -21.33
N GLU A 354 21.41 -4.12 -20.76
CA GLU A 354 21.26 -4.93 -19.56
C GLU A 354 21.21 -6.43 -19.91
N LYS A 355 22.12 -7.20 -19.32
CA LYS A 355 22.09 -8.66 -19.36
C LYS A 355 21.76 -9.18 -17.97
N ARG A 356 20.96 -10.22 -17.92
CA ARG A 356 20.51 -10.89 -16.68
C ARG A 356 21.05 -12.32 -16.61
N VAL A 357 21.55 -12.70 -15.45
CA VAL A 357 22.02 -14.06 -15.15
C VAL A 357 21.32 -14.52 -13.88
N LEU A 358 20.45 -15.51 -14.07
CA LEU A 358 19.77 -16.19 -12.97
C LEU A 358 20.53 -17.46 -12.61
N ILE A 359 20.68 -17.71 -11.30
CA ILE A 359 21.21 -18.93 -10.73
C ILE A 359 20.12 -19.53 -9.83
N ASP A 360 19.88 -20.82 -9.98
CA ASP A 360 18.85 -21.48 -9.16
C ASP A 360 19.26 -21.48 -7.69
N SER A 361 18.33 -21.10 -6.81
CA SER A 361 18.48 -21.28 -5.37
C SER A 361 18.36 -22.77 -5.00
N PRO A 362 18.97 -23.23 -3.89
CA PRO A 362 18.88 -24.62 -3.45
C PRO A 362 17.41 -25.03 -3.21
N LYS A 363 17.06 -26.24 -3.62
CA LYS A 363 15.72 -26.82 -3.43
C LYS A 363 15.60 -27.47 -2.05
N VAL A 364 15.70 -26.67 -0.99
CA VAL A 364 15.54 -27.10 0.41
C VAL A 364 14.25 -26.51 0.99
N ALA A 365 13.72 -27.13 2.04
CA ALA A 365 12.49 -26.65 2.67
C ALA A 365 12.67 -25.28 3.34
N THR A 366 13.82 -25.07 3.99
CA THR A 366 14.25 -23.83 4.63
C THR A 366 15.76 -23.67 4.47
N TYR A 367 16.26 -22.44 4.37
CA TYR A 367 17.66 -22.20 4.03
C TYR A 367 18.65 -22.39 5.21
N ASP A 368 18.17 -22.63 6.41
CA ASP A 368 19.00 -23.13 7.52
C ASP A 368 19.58 -24.53 7.26
N LEU A 369 18.97 -25.30 6.34
CA LEU A 369 19.47 -26.60 5.88
C LEU A 369 20.61 -26.46 4.86
N GLN A 370 20.75 -25.31 4.21
CA GLN A 370 21.85 -24.97 3.32
C GLN A 370 22.11 -23.46 3.39
N PRO A 371 22.71 -22.96 4.47
CA PRO A 371 22.82 -21.52 4.77
C PRO A 371 23.68 -20.75 3.78
N GLU A 372 24.65 -21.39 3.12
CA GLU A 372 25.45 -20.81 2.05
C GLU A 372 24.64 -20.56 0.78
N MET A 373 23.45 -21.15 0.67
CA MET A 373 22.57 -21.05 -0.50
C MET A 373 23.34 -21.31 -1.82
N SER A 374 23.24 -20.41 -2.81
CA SER A 374 23.99 -20.50 -4.06
C SER A 374 25.14 -19.49 -4.17
N ALA A 375 25.62 -18.95 -3.02
CA ALA A 375 26.62 -17.87 -3.03
C ALA A 375 27.91 -18.23 -3.77
N PHE A 376 28.43 -19.45 -3.65
CA PHE A 376 29.63 -19.89 -4.34
C PHE A 376 29.42 -19.93 -5.86
N VAL A 377 28.28 -20.44 -6.33
CA VAL A 377 27.94 -20.52 -7.77
C VAL A 377 27.73 -19.13 -8.35
N VAL A 378 27.08 -18.22 -7.61
CA VAL A 378 26.94 -16.81 -7.99
C VAL A 378 28.31 -16.15 -8.11
N CYS A 379 29.20 -16.37 -7.15
CA CYS A 379 30.57 -15.82 -7.13
C CYS A 379 31.36 -16.30 -8.34
N ASP A 380 31.42 -17.62 -8.58
CA ASP A 380 32.16 -18.20 -9.73
C ASP A 380 31.61 -17.68 -11.06
N ARG A 381 30.28 -17.57 -11.17
CA ARG A 381 29.66 -17.02 -12.36
C ARG A 381 30.00 -15.55 -12.57
N ALA A 382 29.95 -14.74 -11.50
CA ALA A 382 30.33 -13.33 -11.56
C ALA A 382 31.80 -13.15 -11.98
N LEU A 383 32.72 -13.92 -11.42
CA LEU A 383 34.14 -13.90 -11.81
C LEU A 383 34.33 -14.26 -13.30
N ASN A 384 33.66 -15.30 -13.77
CA ASN A 384 33.70 -15.70 -15.17
C ASN A 384 33.15 -14.60 -16.12
N GLU A 385 32.10 -13.87 -15.71
CA GLU A 385 31.58 -12.75 -16.50
C GLU A 385 32.54 -11.54 -16.46
N LEU A 386 33.20 -11.27 -15.33
CA LEU A 386 34.22 -10.23 -15.22
C LEU A 386 35.44 -10.49 -16.11
N GLU A 387 35.86 -11.75 -16.24
CA GLU A 387 36.99 -12.14 -17.11
C GLU A 387 36.72 -11.86 -18.61
N LYS A 388 35.46 -11.94 -19.04
CA LYS A 388 35.05 -11.61 -20.41
C LYS A 388 35.21 -10.13 -20.72
N ASN A 389 35.25 -9.27 -19.73
CA ASN A 389 35.48 -7.82 -19.85
C ASN A 389 34.45 -7.09 -20.75
N ASP A 390 33.21 -7.57 -20.75
CA ASP A 390 32.13 -7.09 -21.63
C ASP A 390 31.27 -5.96 -21.00
N TYR A 391 31.28 -5.84 -19.68
CA TYR A 391 30.39 -4.94 -18.94
C TYR A 391 31.12 -3.75 -18.34
N ASP A 392 30.43 -2.61 -18.25
CA ASP A 392 30.89 -1.43 -17.52
C ASP A 392 30.48 -1.51 -16.04
N VAL A 393 29.31 -2.08 -15.75
CA VAL A 393 28.76 -2.24 -14.40
C VAL A 393 28.24 -3.67 -14.22
N MET A 394 28.45 -4.22 -13.03
CA MET A 394 27.87 -5.49 -12.56
C MET A 394 27.16 -5.26 -11.23
N ILE A 395 25.96 -5.81 -11.06
CA ILE A 395 25.13 -5.69 -9.85
C ILE A 395 24.64 -7.08 -9.48
#